data_75c612a8fb2ddc4727bd1c929e1561ec
#
_entry.id   75c612a8fb2ddc4727bd1c929e1561ec
#
_cell.length_a   1.000
_cell.length_b   1.000
_cell.length_c   1.000
_cell.angle_alpha   90.00
_cell.angle_beta   90.00
_cell.angle_gamma   90.00
#
_symmetry.space_group_name_H-M   'P 1'
#
loop_
_entity.id
_entity.type
_entity.pdbx_description
1 polymer ?
#
loop_
_entity_poly.entity_id
_entity_poly.type
_entity_poly.pdbx_seq_one_letter_code
_entity_poly.pdbx_strand_id
1 'polypeptide(L)'
;TGAGLDNMARLTGSVMEAGAAGVMVAPMPGLNTEANLKGYFGQVCAALGPDVPICLQDYPMTVGVHFSVETVIELAIRHPQFVIFKHEDWPGLTKLSRVRAESGIGNVPRLSILTGNAGLFLPLELQRGADGAMTGFAYPEMMVQVVKRHQAGDVEGAEDLFDAYLP
;
A
#
# COMPACT_ATOMS: atom_id res chain seq x y z
N THR A 1 -3.93 1.96 -13.87
CA THR A 1 -3.44 3.33 -14.20
C THR A 1 -3.58 3.54 -15.69
N GLY A 2 -4.52 4.42 -16.09
CA GLY A 2 -4.67 4.82 -17.49
C GLY A 2 -3.45 5.61 -17.98
N ALA A 3 -3.13 5.50 -19.26
CA ALA A 3 -2.11 6.32 -19.87
C ALA A 3 -2.55 7.79 -19.87
N GLY A 4 -1.77 8.65 -19.22
CA GLY A 4 -1.99 10.09 -19.12
C GLY A 4 -2.83 10.54 -17.93
N LEU A 5 -2.47 11.71 -17.38
CA LEU A 5 -3.10 12.27 -16.18
C LEU A 5 -4.57 12.62 -16.40
N ASP A 6 -4.93 13.15 -17.57
CA ASP A 6 -6.32 13.51 -17.88
C ASP A 6 -7.24 12.29 -17.88
N ASN A 7 -6.78 11.16 -18.44
CA ASN A 7 -7.55 9.93 -18.42
C ASN A 7 -7.65 9.35 -17.02
N MET A 8 -6.59 9.43 -16.23
CA MET A 8 -6.60 9.04 -14.82
C MET A 8 -7.61 9.89 -14.03
N ALA A 9 -7.59 11.21 -14.19
CA ALA A 9 -8.52 12.11 -13.52
C ALA A 9 -9.98 11.80 -13.90
N ARG A 10 -10.26 11.64 -15.20
CA ARG A 10 -11.61 11.29 -15.68
C ARG A 10 -12.11 9.96 -15.13
N LEU A 11 -11.27 8.92 -15.16
CA LEU A 11 -11.65 7.60 -14.61
C LEU A 11 -11.85 7.67 -13.09
N THR A 12 -10.97 8.39 -12.39
CA THR A 12 -11.12 8.61 -10.95
C THR A 12 -12.43 9.31 -10.63
N GLY A 13 -12.77 10.40 -11.33
CA GLY A 13 -14.06 11.06 -11.15
C GLY A 13 -15.23 10.08 -11.30
N SER A 14 -15.25 9.30 -12.38
CA SER A 14 -16.31 8.33 -12.63
C SER A 14 -16.45 7.26 -11.55
N VAL A 15 -15.34 6.71 -11.02
CA VAL A 15 -15.43 5.68 -9.96
C VAL A 15 -15.77 6.27 -8.60
N MET A 16 -15.32 7.50 -8.31
CA MET A 16 -15.70 8.19 -7.07
C MET A 16 -17.19 8.55 -7.07
N GLU A 17 -17.74 9.02 -8.19
CA GLU A 17 -19.18 9.25 -8.37
C GLU A 17 -20.00 7.95 -8.22
N ALA A 18 -19.43 6.81 -8.63
CA ALA A 18 -20.04 5.49 -8.45
C ALA A 18 -19.91 4.94 -7.01
N GLY A 19 -19.30 5.69 -6.09
CA GLY A 19 -19.19 5.33 -4.66
C GLY A 19 -17.91 4.62 -4.26
N ALA A 20 -16.85 4.68 -5.06
CA ALA A 20 -15.54 4.18 -4.63
C ALA A 20 -15.02 5.00 -3.43
N ALA A 21 -14.40 4.32 -2.46
CA ALA A 21 -13.81 4.97 -1.29
C ALA A 21 -12.45 5.66 -1.59
N GLY A 22 -11.85 5.38 -2.73
CA GLY A 22 -10.57 5.93 -3.16
C GLY A 22 -10.03 5.17 -4.37
N VAL A 23 -8.82 5.50 -4.78
CA VAL A 23 -8.17 4.87 -5.94
C VAL A 23 -6.77 4.38 -5.60
N MET A 24 -6.33 3.31 -6.24
CA MET A 24 -4.96 2.82 -6.12
C MET A 24 -4.13 3.31 -7.31
N VAL A 25 -2.96 3.88 -7.02
CA VAL A 25 -2.05 4.41 -8.02
C VAL A 25 -0.66 3.78 -7.86
N ALA A 26 -0.20 3.15 -8.93
CA ALA A 26 1.18 2.68 -9.07
C ALA A 26 2.03 3.74 -9.79
N PRO A 27 3.37 3.76 -9.58
CA PRO A 27 4.25 4.59 -10.37
C PRO A 27 4.24 4.16 -11.84
N MET A 28 4.54 5.09 -12.73
CA MET A 28 4.81 4.75 -14.13
C MET A 28 6.18 4.06 -14.23
N PRO A 29 6.33 3.05 -15.12
CA PRO A 29 7.63 2.48 -15.43
C PRO A 29 8.62 3.58 -15.90
N GLY A 30 9.91 3.41 -15.55
CA GLY A 30 10.96 4.34 -15.97
C GLY A 30 11.21 5.54 -15.06
N LEU A 31 10.52 5.66 -13.93
CA LEU A 31 10.82 6.68 -12.91
C LEU A 31 12.05 6.24 -12.09
N ASN A 32 13.24 6.51 -12.61
CA ASN A 32 14.51 5.97 -12.10
C ASN A 32 15.16 6.82 -10.99
N THR A 33 14.56 7.95 -10.63
CA THR A 33 15.05 8.80 -9.55
C THR A 33 13.92 9.17 -8.61
N GLU A 34 14.25 9.37 -7.34
CA GLU A 34 13.28 9.80 -6.33
C GLU A 34 12.65 11.16 -6.68
N ALA A 35 13.42 12.07 -7.29
CA ALA A 35 12.92 13.37 -7.73
C ALA A 35 11.83 13.21 -8.79
N ASN A 36 12.03 12.33 -9.79
CA ASN A 36 11.05 12.05 -10.82
C ASN A 36 9.81 11.35 -10.23
N LEU A 37 10.02 10.44 -9.30
CA LEU A 37 8.96 9.72 -8.61
C LEU A 37 8.08 10.68 -7.79
N LYS A 38 8.70 11.54 -6.99
CA LYS A 38 8.00 12.58 -6.21
C LYS A 38 7.29 13.60 -7.11
N GLY A 39 7.92 14.00 -8.20
CA GLY A 39 7.32 14.89 -9.21
C GLY A 39 6.09 14.27 -9.87
N TYR A 40 6.17 12.99 -10.25
CA TYR A 40 5.03 12.26 -10.83
C TYR A 40 3.84 12.20 -9.86
N PHE A 41 4.06 11.80 -8.60
CA PHE A 41 2.97 11.73 -7.62
C PHE A 41 2.42 13.11 -7.25
N GLY A 42 3.24 14.15 -7.27
CA GLY A 42 2.75 15.53 -7.14
C GLY A 42 1.78 15.92 -8.25
N GLN A 43 2.07 15.55 -9.50
CA GLN A 43 1.16 15.76 -10.63
C GLN A 43 -0.11 14.90 -10.54
N VAL A 44 0.02 13.64 -10.12
CA VAL A 44 -1.13 12.76 -9.86
C VAL A 44 -2.05 13.39 -8.82
N CYS A 45 -1.52 13.80 -7.68
CA CYS A 45 -2.30 14.41 -6.61
C CYS A 45 -3.01 15.69 -7.06
N ALA A 46 -2.33 16.53 -7.83
CA ALA A 46 -2.92 17.75 -8.40
C ALA A 46 -4.04 17.45 -9.40
N ALA A 47 -3.87 16.41 -10.22
CA ALA A 47 -4.87 16.02 -11.23
C ALA A 47 -6.11 15.36 -10.61
N LEU A 48 -5.96 14.60 -9.53
CA LEU A 48 -7.07 13.91 -8.87
C LEU A 48 -7.84 14.83 -7.89
N GLY A 49 -7.21 15.88 -7.42
CA GLY A 49 -7.76 16.79 -6.40
C GLY A 49 -7.51 16.30 -4.96
N PRO A 50 -7.66 17.21 -3.98
CA PRO A 50 -7.26 16.93 -2.59
C PRO A 50 -8.17 15.96 -1.85
N ASP A 51 -9.41 15.78 -2.32
CA ASP A 51 -10.44 15.01 -1.63
C ASP A 51 -10.50 13.53 -2.03
N VAL A 52 -9.64 13.10 -2.97
CA VAL A 52 -9.60 11.72 -3.43
C VAL A 52 -8.59 10.93 -2.59
N PRO A 53 -9.03 9.96 -1.76
CA PRO A 53 -8.11 9.09 -1.04
C PRO A 53 -7.30 8.21 -2.00
N ILE A 54 -5.99 8.12 -1.77
CA ILE A 54 -5.08 7.37 -2.64
C ILE A 54 -4.41 6.24 -1.86
N CYS A 55 -4.47 5.04 -2.44
CA CYS A 55 -3.62 3.92 -2.08
C CYS A 55 -2.35 3.98 -2.94
N LEU A 56 -1.20 4.27 -2.32
CA LEU A 56 0.11 4.24 -2.97
C LEU A 56 0.56 2.79 -3.13
N GLN A 57 0.74 2.33 -4.37
CA GLN A 57 1.18 0.96 -4.65
C GLN A 57 2.69 0.90 -4.86
N ASP A 58 3.38 0.13 -4.02
CA ASP A 58 4.81 -0.18 -4.08
C ASP A 58 4.98 -1.63 -4.54
N TYR A 59 5.09 -1.83 -5.86
CA TYR A 59 5.23 -3.15 -6.47
C TYR A 59 6.37 -3.18 -7.48
N PRO A 60 7.64 -3.09 -7.01
CA PRO A 60 8.80 -2.95 -7.88
C PRO A 60 9.03 -4.16 -8.80
N MET A 61 8.67 -5.37 -8.39
CA MET A 61 8.83 -6.56 -9.23
C MET A 61 8.06 -6.49 -10.54
N THR A 62 6.96 -5.74 -10.59
CA THR A 62 6.14 -5.59 -11.80
C THR A 62 6.43 -4.27 -12.52
N VAL A 63 6.58 -3.17 -11.79
CA VAL A 63 6.74 -1.84 -12.40
C VAL A 63 8.19 -1.39 -12.55
N GLY A 64 9.14 -2.08 -11.91
CA GLY A 64 10.57 -1.75 -11.98
C GLY A 64 10.93 -0.43 -11.27
N VAL A 65 10.06 0.08 -10.40
CA VAL A 65 10.27 1.34 -9.67
C VAL A 65 10.26 1.05 -8.17
N HIS A 66 11.32 1.45 -7.48
CA HIS A 66 11.47 1.28 -6.05
C HIS A 66 11.23 2.59 -5.30
N PHE A 67 10.46 2.54 -4.23
CA PHE A 67 10.37 3.64 -3.27
C PHE A 67 11.39 3.44 -2.15
N SER A 68 12.11 4.48 -1.77
CA SER A 68 12.76 4.51 -0.45
C SER A 68 11.71 4.77 0.64
N VAL A 69 12.03 4.42 1.89
CA VAL A 69 11.18 4.76 3.04
C VAL A 69 10.99 6.27 3.12
N GLU A 70 12.06 7.02 2.94
CA GLU A 70 12.09 8.48 2.96
C GLU A 70 11.12 9.08 1.92
N THR A 71 11.08 8.51 0.71
CA THR A 71 10.13 8.95 -0.32
C THR A 71 8.67 8.64 0.04
N VAL A 72 8.38 7.46 0.59
CA VAL A 72 7.02 7.13 1.06
C VAL A 72 6.55 8.12 2.14
N ILE A 73 7.40 8.39 3.13
CA ILE A 73 7.08 9.30 4.23
C ILE A 73 6.94 10.75 3.73
N GLU A 74 7.85 11.21 2.87
CA GLU A 74 7.77 12.56 2.30
C GLU A 74 6.49 12.76 1.47
N LEU A 75 6.09 11.77 0.66
CA LEU A 75 4.85 11.81 -0.09
C LEU A 75 3.64 11.88 0.84
N ALA A 76 3.62 11.10 1.92
CA ALA A 76 2.53 11.12 2.89
C ALA A 76 2.41 12.49 3.60
N ILE A 77 3.53 13.13 3.94
CA ILE A 77 3.54 14.47 4.54
C ILE A 77 3.02 15.53 3.56
N ARG A 78 3.50 15.49 2.31
CA ARG A 78 3.16 16.50 1.29
C ARG A 78 1.73 16.36 0.76
N HIS A 79 1.22 15.15 0.73
CA HIS A 79 -0.06 14.81 0.13
C HIS A 79 -0.89 13.94 1.09
N PRO A 80 -1.64 14.56 2.02
CA PRO A 80 -2.42 13.83 3.03
C PRO A 80 -3.49 12.88 2.46
N GLN A 81 -3.78 12.99 1.16
CA GLN A 81 -4.65 12.06 0.43
C GLN A 81 -4.05 10.66 0.26
N PHE A 82 -2.74 10.46 0.47
CA PHE A 82 -2.17 9.13 0.63
C PHE A 82 -2.56 8.56 2.00
N VAL A 83 -3.54 7.68 2.01
CA VAL A 83 -4.10 7.07 3.24
C VAL A 83 -3.71 5.60 3.40
N ILE A 84 -3.34 4.95 2.31
CA ILE A 84 -2.93 3.55 2.27
C ILE A 84 -1.57 3.43 1.56
N PHE A 85 -0.70 2.60 2.13
CA PHE A 85 0.51 2.13 1.49
C PHE A 85 0.36 0.63 1.21
N LYS A 86 0.17 0.26 -0.05
CA LYS A 86 0.14 -1.15 -0.47
C LYS A 86 1.55 -1.62 -0.75
N HIS A 87 2.09 -2.42 0.14
CA HIS A 87 3.48 -2.85 0.17
C HIS A 87 3.64 -4.23 -0.48
N GLU A 88 4.37 -4.27 -1.59
CA GLU A 88 4.67 -5.49 -2.35
C GLU A 88 6.15 -5.57 -2.76
N ASP A 89 7.04 -4.81 -2.11
CA ASP A 89 8.49 -4.90 -2.33
C ASP A 89 9.05 -6.23 -1.79
N TRP A 90 10.08 -6.75 -2.44
CA TRP A 90 10.70 -8.02 -2.09
C TRP A 90 12.22 -7.95 -2.19
N PRO A 91 12.95 -8.29 -1.12
CA PRO A 91 12.49 -8.60 0.25
C PRO A 91 12.06 -7.31 0.98
N GLY A 92 10.85 -7.29 1.54
CA GLY A 92 10.19 -6.05 1.98
C GLY A 92 10.02 -5.85 3.49
N LEU A 93 10.28 -6.89 4.32
CA LEU A 93 9.97 -6.85 5.75
C LEU A 93 10.66 -5.72 6.52
N THR A 94 11.92 -5.42 6.21
CA THR A 94 12.66 -4.30 6.82
C THR A 94 12.07 -2.94 6.42
N LYS A 95 11.71 -2.78 5.15
CA LYS A 95 11.07 -1.55 4.65
C LYS A 95 9.73 -1.33 5.34
N LEU A 96 8.90 -2.38 5.46
CA LEU A 96 7.63 -2.32 6.16
C LEU A 96 7.81 -1.86 7.61
N SER A 97 8.74 -2.47 8.36
CA SER A 97 9.05 -2.08 9.75
C SER A 97 9.44 -0.61 9.85
N ARG A 98 10.27 -0.11 8.92
CA ARG A 98 10.70 1.30 8.91
C ARG A 98 9.55 2.25 8.58
N VAL A 99 8.75 1.95 7.55
CA VAL A 99 7.57 2.78 7.22
C VAL A 99 6.60 2.82 8.40
N ARG A 100 6.37 1.69 9.07
CA ARG A 100 5.48 1.64 10.25
C ARG A 100 6.04 2.46 11.41
N ALA A 101 7.34 2.40 11.66
CA ALA A 101 7.99 3.13 12.75
C ALA A 101 7.88 4.66 12.61
N GLU A 102 7.78 5.17 11.38
CA GLU A 102 7.67 6.60 11.10
C GLU A 102 6.21 7.06 10.90
N SER A 103 5.34 6.18 10.38
CA SER A 103 3.94 6.47 10.07
C SER A 103 3.11 6.71 11.33
N GLY A 104 2.50 7.88 11.43
CA GLY A 104 1.72 8.32 12.59
C GLY A 104 2.53 9.00 13.69
N ILE A 105 3.82 9.31 13.44
CA ILE A 105 4.71 9.98 14.41
C ILE A 105 4.95 11.42 13.98
N GLY A 106 4.86 12.35 14.94
CA GLY A 106 5.08 13.78 14.70
C GLY A 106 4.08 14.35 13.69
N ASN A 107 4.57 14.85 12.57
CA ASN A 107 3.77 15.40 11.49
C ASN A 107 3.49 14.40 10.33
N VAL A 108 3.90 13.15 10.49
CA VAL A 108 3.66 12.10 9.49
C VAL A 108 2.26 11.54 9.68
N PRO A 109 1.37 11.60 8.67
CA PRO A 109 0.08 10.96 8.74
C PRO A 109 0.22 9.44 8.96
N ARG A 110 -0.71 8.85 9.69
CA ARG A 110 -0.75 7.39 9.83
C ARG A 110 -1.26 6.77 8.52
N LEU A 111 -0.38 6.02 7.87
CA LEU A 111 -0.74 5.20 6.72
C LEU A 111 -1.32 3.84 7.18
N SER A 112 -2.39 3.40 6.54
CA SER A 112 -2.77 1.99 6.59
C SER A 112 -1.83 1.20 5.69
N ILE A 113 -1.09 0.24 6.26
CA ILE A 113 -0.16 -0.60 5.49
C ILE A 113 -0.86 -1.91 5.16
N LEU A 114 -1.12 -2.13 3.87
CA LEU A 114 -1.69 -3.37 3.36
C LEU A 114 -0.64 -4.11 2.53
N THR A 115 -0.52 -5.40 2.76
CA THR A 115 0.46 -6.24 2.08
C THR A 115 -0.14 -6.98 0.89
N GLY A 116 0.70 -7.32 -0.09
CA GLY A 116 0.30 -8.01 -1.30
C GLY A 116 1.00 -9.38 -1.43
N ASN A 117 1.60 -9.66 -2.58
CA ASN A 117 2.38 -10.89 -2.86
C ASN A 117 1.62 -12.18 -2.51
N ALA A 118 0.31 -12.25 -2.85
CA ALA A 118 -0.58 -13.36 -2.52
C ALA A 118 -0.66 -13.69 -1.02
N GLY A 119 -0.23 -12.78 -0.14
CA GLY A 119 -0.20 -12.97 1.31
C GLY A 119 0.89 -13.92 1.80
N LEU A 120 1.88 -14.23 0.97
CA LEU A 120 2.92 -15.25 1.26
C LEU A 120 3.66 -15.02 2.59
N PHE A 121 3.75 -13.77 3.05
CA PHE A 121 4.44 -13.40 4.29
C PHE A 121 3.50 -12.78 5.31
N LEU A 122 2.20 -12.96 5.17
CA LEU A 122 1.18 -12.24 5.94
C LEU A 122 1.42 -12.26 7.46
N PRO A 123 1.69 -13.39 8.14
CA PRO A 123 1.95 -13.36 9.58
C PRO A 123 3.18 -12.53 9.96
N LEU A 124 4.27 -12.64 9.19
CA LEU A 124 5.50 -11.90 9.42
C LEU A 124 5.33 -10.38 9.17
N GLU A 125 4.47 -10.02 8.23
CA GLU A 125 4.14 -8.64 7.89
C GLU A 125 3.22 -8.02 8.95
N LEU A 126 2.25 -8.77 9.47
CA LEU A 126 1.38 -8.35 10.57
C LEU A 126 2.18 -8.08 11.85
N GLN A 127 3.13 -8.96 12.19
CA GLN A 127 4.03 -8.78 13.34
C GLN A 127 4.90 -7.52 13.22
N ARG A 128 5.12 -7.03 12.01
CA ARG A 128 5.86 -5.78 11.73
C ARG A 128 4.96 -4.56 11.59
N GLY A 129 3.67 -4.73 11.88
CA GLY A 129 2.71 -3.64 11.94
C GLY A 129 1.97 -3.36 10.64
N ALA A 130 1.87 -4.32 9.72
CA ALA A 130 0.86 -4.27 8.66
C ALA A 130 -0.54 -4.28 9.29
N ASP A 131 -1.46 -3.54 8.67
CA ASP A 131 -2.86 -3.47 9.13
C ASP A 131 -3.72 -4.59 8.54
N GLY A 132 -3.23 -5.25 7.48
CA GLY A 132 -3.92 -6.32 6.79
C GLY A 132 -3.34 -6.60 5.41
N ALA A 133 -4.13 -7.21 4.54
CA ALA A 133 -3.72 -7.56 3.18
C ALA A 133 -4.68 -6.99 2.13
N MET A 134 -4.12 -6.63 0.97
CA MET A 134 -4.85 -6.32 -0.26
C MET A 134 -4.20 -7.14 -1.38
N THR A 135 -4.66 -8.37 -1.56
CA THR A 135 -3.99 -9.34 -2.43
C THR A 135 -4.99 -10.34 -3.01
N GLY A 136 -4.56 -11.07 -4.04
CA GLY A 136 -5.28 -12.21 -4.59
C GLY A 136 -4.84 -13.51 -3.91
N PHE A 137 -5.79 -14.29 -3.40
CA PHE A 137 -5.57 -15.61 -2.84
C PHE A 137 -6.83 -16.47 -2.99
N ALA A 138 -6.67 -17.78 -3.17
CA ALA A 138 -7.81 -18.68 -3.44
C ALA A 138 -8.76 -18.86 -2.24
N TYR A 139 -8.27 -18.62 -1.02
CA TYR A 139 -9.02 -18.78 0.23
C TYR A 139 -9.01 -17.46 1.04
N PRO A 140 -9.73 -16.41 0.59
CA PRO A 140 -9.70 -15.10 1.24
C PRO A 140 -10.21 -15.14 2.68
N GLU A 141 -11.11 -16.06 3.02
CA GLU A 141 -11.63 -16.27 4.37
C GLU A 141 -10.52 -16.70 5.35
N MET A 142 -9.55 -17.50 4.92
CA MET A 142 -8.38 -17.83 5.72
C MET A 142 -7.59 -16.57 6.06
N MET A 143 -7.26 -15.75 5.07
CA MET A 143 -6.51 -14.51 5.28
C MET A 143 -7.23 -13.56 6.23
N VAL A 144 -8.55 -13.43 6.09
CA VAL A 144 -9.38 -12.64 7.01
C VAL A 144 -9.27 -13.16 8.44
N GLN A 145 -9.28 -14.48 8.64
CA GLN A 145 -9.15 -15.05 9.98
C GLN A 145 -7.73 -14.88 10.55
N VAL A 146 -6.69 -15.01 9.75
CA VAL A 146 -5.30 -14.73 10.16
C VAL A 146 -5.17 -13.29 10.66
N VAL A 147 -5.66 -12.31 9.90
CA VAL A 147 -5.64 -10.91 10.31
C VAL A 147 -6.43 -10.69 11.60
N LYS A 148 -7.65 -11.24 11.70
CA LYS A 148 -8.50 -11.09 12.90
C LYS A 148 -7.85 -11.69 14.16
N ARG A 149 -7.28 -12.89 14.06
CA ARG A 149 -6.58 -13.53 15.19
C ARG A 149 -5.40 -12.69 15.63
N HIS A 150 -4.55 -12.27 14.69
CA HIS A 150 -3.41 -11.42 14.99
C HIS A 150 -3.85 -10.11 15.69
N GLN A 151 -4.88 -9.44 15.18
CA GLN A 151 -5.43 -8.20 15.79
C GLN A 151 -6.02 -8.43 17.18
N ALA A 152 -6.52 -9.65 17.47
CA ALA A 152 -6.99 -10.04 18.80
C ALA A 152 -5.84 -10.44 19.76
N GLY A 153 -4.59 -10.42 19.30
CA GLY A 153 -3.42 -10.85 20.09
C GLY A 153 -3.13 -12.34 20.06
N ASP A 154 -3.92 -13.12 19.33
CA ASP A 154 -3.72 -14.57 19.12
C ASP A 154 -2.73 -14.78 17.95
N VAL A 155 -1.46 -14.44 18.19
CA VAL A 155 -0.40 -14.49 17.18
C VAL A 155 -0.11 -15.95 16.78
N GLU A 156 0.04 -16.85 17.75
CA GLU A 156 0.30 -18.27 17.52
C GLU A 156 -0.84 -18.93 16.73
N GLY A 157 -2.09 -18.69 17.12
CA GLY A 157 -3.24 -19.21 16.39
C GLY A 157 -3.40 -18.63 14.99
N ALA A 158 -2.89 -17.40 14.74
CA ALA A 158 -2.83 -16.83 13.40
C ALA A 158 -1.79 -17.53 12.53
N GLU A 159 -0.61 -17.83 13.08
CA GLU A 159 0.47 -18.57 12.40
C GLU A 159 0.04 -20.02 12.11
N ASP A 160 -0.48 -20.75 13.09
CA ASP A 160 -0.97 -22.13 12.92
C ASP A 160 -2.02 -22.23 11.82
N LEU A 161 -2.97 -21.26 11.78
CA LEU A 161 -3.97 -21.24 10.73
C LEU A 161 -3.34 -20.98 9.36
N PHE A 162 -2.38 -20.07 9.28
CA PHE A 162 -1.70 -19.75 8.02
C PHE A 162 -0.88 -20.94 7.52
N ASP A 163 -0.13 -21.60 8.40
CA ASP A 163 0.72 -22.75 8.08
C ASP A 163 -0.06 -23.93 7.53
N ALA A 164 -1.31 -24.11 7.97
CA ALA A 164 -2.21 -25.15 7.44
C ALA A 164 -2.55 -24.98 5.96
N TYR A 165 -2.30 -23.81 5.37
CA TYR A 165 -2.54 -23.49 3.95
C TYR A 165 -1.24 -23.33 3.14
N LEU A 166 -0.08 -23.51 3.76
CA LEU A 166 1.19 -23.56 3.04
C LEU A 166 1.32 -24.89 2.30
N PRO A 167 1.97 -24.89 1.09
CA PRO A 167 2.20 -26.11 0.31
C PRO A 167 3.21 -27.05 0.99
#